data_90fffa24b782861f8265c37ae534d957
#
_entry.id   90fffa24b782861f8265c37ae534d957
#
_cell.length_a   1.000
_cell.length_b   1.000
_cell.length_c   1.000
_cell.angle_alpha   90.00
_cell.angle_beta   90.00
_cell.angle_gamma   90.00
#
_symmetry.space_group_name_H-M   'P 1'
#
loop_
_entity.id
_entity.type
_entity.pdbx_description
1 polymer ?
#
loop_
_entity_poly.entity_id
_entity_poly.type
_entity_poly.pdbx_seq_one_letter_code
_entity_poly.pdbx_strand_id
1 'polypeptide(L)'
;FPNAKFIYLMRNPYTVFESTRSFFTNTIQPLKLEHFSDEEIERNILTVYKKLHDQYQEDKQYIPEGNLIEVKFEDFEKDALGMTEKIYSTLQIPGWDDAKAAIAQYVESKKKYKKNKYQYAERTRQLVEENWGDVLKLWGYSID
;
A
#
# COMPACT_ATOMS: atom_id res chain seq x y z
N PHE A 1 1.04 22.87 -4.96
CA PHE A 1 2.35 22.31 -5.39
C PHE A 1 2.28 21.88 -6.86
N PRO A 2 2.37 22.84 -7.82
CA PRO A 2 2.12 22.53 -9.24
C PRO A 2 3.13 21.54 -9.85
N ASN A 3 4.30 21.40 -9.26
CA ASN A 3 5.36 20.49 -9.72
C ASN A 3 5.51 19.23 -8.84
N ALA A 4 4.53 18.94 -7.99
CA ALA A 4 4.59 17.77 -7.13
C ALA A 4 4.60 16.47 -7.97
N LYS A 5 5.41 15.52 -7.55
CA LYS A 5 5.45 14.16 -8.10
C LYS A 5 4.79 13.22 -7.10
N PHE A 6 4.01 12.29 -7.61
CA PHE A 6 3.22 11.38 -6.81
C PHE A 6 3.60 9.93 -7.10
N ILE A 7 3.80 9.18 -6.04
CA ILE A 7 3.99 7.72 -6.09
C ILE A 7 2.83 7.12 -5.32
N TYR A 8 1.93 6.46 -6.03
CA TYR A 8 0.85 5.69 -5.39
C TYR A 8 1.29 4.25 -5.22
N LEU A 9 1.56 3.86 -3.98
CA LEU A 9 1.98 2.50 -3.65
C LEU A 9 0.78 1.70 -3.17
N MET A 10 0.33 0.75 -3.98
CA MET A 10 -0.73 -0.18 -3.60
C MET A 10 -0.16 -1.51 -3.12
N ARG A 11 -0.89 -2.18 -2.27
CA ARG A 11 -0.54 -3.49 -1.72
C ARG A 11 -1.77 -4.39 -1.71
N ASN A 12 -1.55 -5.70 -1.70
CA ASN A 12 -2.62 -6.68 -1.60
C ASN A 12 -3.62 -6.30 -0.49
N PRO A 13 -4.91 -6.07 -0.84
CA PRO A 13 -5.92 -5.58 0.10
C PRO A 13 -6.14 -6.48 1.32
N TYR A 14 -6.03 -7.80 1.17
CA TYR A 14 -6.12 -8.73 2.30
C TYR A 14 -4.99 -8.49 3.31
N THR A 15 -3.77 -8.27 2.81
CA THR A 15 -2.62 -7.93 3.66
C THR A 15 -2.82 -6.57 4.35
N VAL A 16 -3.35 -5.59 3.62
CA VAL A 16 -3.65 -4.26 4.18
C VAL A 16 -4.66 -4.36 5.30
N PHE A 17 -5.77 -5.10 5.09
CA PHE A 17 -6.79 -5.31 6.11
C PHE A 17 -6.21 -5.94 7.39
N GLU A 18 -5.52 -7.08 7.26
CA GLU A 18 -4.96 -7.80 8.41
C GLU A 18 -3.88 -7.01 9.13
N SER A 19 -3.01 -6.33 8.40
CA SER A 19 -1.96 -5.50 8.98
C SER A 19 -2.55 -4.33 9.75
N THR A 20 -3.56 -3.67 9.19
CA THR A 20 -4.24 -2.53 9.83
C THR A 20 -5.02 -2.98 11.06
N ARG A 21 -5.76 -4.10 10.97
CA ARG A 21 -6.47 -4.70 12.10
C ARG A 21 -5.49 -5.03 13.24
N SER A 22 -4.39 -5.71 12.93
CA SER A 22 -3.35 -6.04 13.90
C SER A 22 -2.74 -4.79 14.55
N PHE A 23 -2.52 -3.73 13.79
CA PHE A 23 -2.03 -2.45 14.32
C PHE A 23 -3.02 -1.84 15.30
N PHE A 24 -4.30 -1.75 14.93
CA PHE A 24 -5.32 -1.20 15.82
C PHE A 24 -5.49 -2.04 17.10
N THR A 25 -5.50 -3.37 16.99
CA THR A 25 -5.68 -4.26 18.14
C THR A 25 -4.46 -4.26 19.06
N ASN A 26 -3.24 -4.34 18.52
CA ASN A 26 -2.04 -4.54 19.33
C ASN A 26 -1.34 -3.25 19.75
N THR A 27 -1.48 -2.17 18.97
CA THR A 27 -0.76 -0.92 19.21
C THR A 27 -1.67 0.19 19.73
N ILE A 28 -2.82 0.38 19.08
CA ILE A 28 -3.72 1.49 19.43
C ILE A 28 -4.61 1.12 20.62
N GLN A 29 -5.10 -0.14 20.70
CA GLN A 29 -5.98 -0.59 21.78
C GLN A 29 -5.47 -0.26 23.18
N PRO A 30 -4.19 -0.49 23.53
CA PRO A 30 -3.66 -0.13 24.84
C PRO A 30 -3.60 1.36 25.14
N LEU A 31 -3.69 2.22 24.12
CA LEU A 31 -3.60 3.68 24.23
C LEU A 31 -4.96 4.39 24.22
N LYS A 32 -6.05 3.64 24.06
CA LYS A 32 -7.39 4.21 23.95
C LYS A 32 -7.94 4.64 25.30
N LEU A 33 -8.74 5.70 25.27
CA LEU A 33 -9.58 6.12 26.40
C LEU A 33 -10.96 5.46 26.38
N GLU A 34 -11.37 4.89 25.22
CA GLU A 34 -12.67 4.24 25.03
C GLU A 34 -12.48 2.84 24.44
N HIS A 35 -13.42 1.95 24.72
CA HIS A 35 -13.45 0.60 24.18
C HIS A 35 -14.12 0.61 22.80
N PHE A 36 -13.42 0.08 21.79
CA PHE A 36 -14.02 -0.27 20.49
C PHE A 36 -14.07 -1.78 20.35
N SER A 37 -15.16 -2.31 19.87
CA SER A 37 -15.28 -3.73 19.55
C SER A 37 -14.44 -4.06 18.30
N ASP A 38 -14.14 -5.34 18.11
CA ASP A 38 -13.40 -5.79 16.92
C ASP A 38 -14.21 -5.51 15.64
N GLU A 39 -15.55 -5.62 15.71
CA GLU A 39 -16.45 -5.30 14.59
C GLU A 39 -16.42 -3.81 14.22
N GLU A 40 -16.31 -2.92 15.21
CA GLU A 40 -16.17 -1.48 14.96
C GLU A 40 -14.84 -1.15 14.30
N ILE A 41 -13.75 -1.79 14.73
CA ILE A 41 -12.42 -1.66 14.12
C ILE A 41 -12.48 -2.15 12.67
N GLU A 42 -13.00 -3.36 12.42
CA GLU A 42 -13.11 -3.94 11.08
C GLU A 42 -13.93 -3.03 10.14
N ARG A 43 -15.10 -2.58 10.58
CA ARG A 43 -15.97 -1.68 9.82
C ARG A 43 -15.29 -0.36 9.48
N ASN A 44 -14.56 0.23 10.43
CA ASN A 44 -13.83 1.46 10.21
C ASN A 44 -12.69 1.26 9.20
N ILE A 45 -11.93 0.18 9.29
CA ILE A 45 -10.87 -0.18 8.33
C ILE A 45 -11.47 -0.28 6.92
N LEU A 46 -12.54 -1.06 6.76
CA LEU A 46 -13.19 -1.28 5.48
C LEU A 46 -13.70 0.04 4.89
N THR A 47 -14.37 0.86 5.70
CA THR A 47 -14.97 2.13 5.26
C THR A 47 -13.89 3.16 4.89
N VAL A 48 -12.88 3.34 5.73
CA VAL A 48 -11.84 4.36 5.51
C VAL A 48 -10.99 4.01 4.29
N TYR A 49 -10.56 2.76 4.18
CA TYR A 49 -9.78 2.33 3.02
C TYR A 49 -10.54 2.55 1.71
N LYS A 50 -11.81 2.13 1.66
CA LYS A 50 -12.65 2.30 0.46
C LYS A 50 -12.82 3.77 0.09
N LYS A 51 -13.12 4.63 1.06
CA LYS A 51 -13.24 6.07 0.82
C LYS A 51 -11.96 6.70 0.30
N LEU A 52 -10.81 6.34 0.88
CA LEU A 52 -9.51 6.85 0.43
C LEU A 52 -9.16 6.38 -0.98
N HIS A 53 -9.46 5.10 -1.28
CA HIS A 53 -9.24 4.55 -2.61
C HIS A 53 -10.13 5.23 -3.66
N ASP A 54 -11.44 5.38 -3.38
CA ASP A 54 -12.37 6.00 -4.30
C ASP A 54 -11.99 7.47 -4.56
N GLN A 55 -11.68 8.21 -3.50
CA GLN A 55 -11.22 9.58 -3.61
C GLN A 55 -9.95 9.68 -4.46
N TYR A 56 -8.98 8.76 -4.25
CA TYR A 56 -7.80 8.71 -5.09
C TYR A 56 -8.15 8.47 -6.57
N GLN A 57 -9.07 7.54 -6.88
CA GLN A 57 -9.46 7.28 -8.26
C GLN A 57 -10.12 8.51 -8.92
N GLU A 58 -10.88 9.30 -8.15
CA GLU A 58 -11.47 10.55 -8.62
C GLU A 58 -10.41 11.65 -8.80
N ASP A 59 -9.49 11.79 -7.84
CA ASP A 59 -8.54 12.92 -7.82
C ASP A 59 -7.34 12.73 -8.76
N LYS A 60 -6.95 11.48 -9.06
CA LYS A 60 -5.76 11.23 -9.90
C LYS A 60 -5.84 11.85 -11.30
N GLN A 61 -7.04 12.11 -11.83
CA GLN A 61 -7.24 12.79 -13.10
C GLN A 61 -6.75 14.25 -13.11
N TYR A 62 -6.62 14.87 -11.93
CA TYR A 62 -6.12 16.25 -11.80
C TYR A 62 -4.59 16.30 -11.68
N ILE A 63 -3.93 15.16 -11.58
CA ILE A 63 -2.46 15.10 -11.56
C ILE A 63 -1.95 15.23 -12.99
N PRO A 64 -1.06 16.20 -13.29
CA PRO A 64 -0.51 16.38 -14.63
C PRO A 64 0.18 15.09 -15.12
N GLU A 65 0.07 14.85 -16.43
CA GLU A 65 0.75 13.72 -17.08
C GLU A 65 2.24 13.69 -16.76
N GLY A 66 2.79 12.51 -16.46
CA GLY A 66 4.19 12.33 -16.06
C GLY A 66 4.50 12.72 -14.61
N ASN A 67 3.48 13.10 -13.81
CA ASN A 67 3.66 13.41 -12.39
C ASN A 67 3.14 12.33 -11.44
N LEU A 68 2.56 11.24 -11.96
CA LEU A 68 2.06 10.11 -11.17
C LEU A 68 2.66 8.81 -11.67
N ILE A 69 3.07 7.96 -10.74
CA ILE A 69 3.34 6.54 -10.99
C ILE A 69 2.58 5.68 -9.98
N GLU A 70 1.90 4.66 -10.47
CA GLU A 70 1.22 3.64 -9.67
C GLU A 70 2.11 2.40 -9.60
N VAL A 71 2.41 1.92 -8.38
CA VAL A 71 3.35 0.82 -8.13
C VAL A 71 2.70 -0.21 -7.21
N LYS A 72 2.75 -1.49 -7.57
CA LYS A 72 2.40 -2.57 -6.64
C LYS A 72 3.57 -2.82 -5.70
N PHE A 73 3.27 -2.90 -4.40
CA PHE A 73 4.28 -3.21 -3.38
C PHE A 73 4.96 -4.56 -3.65
N GLU A 74 4.21 -5.53 -4.13
CA GLU A 74 4.70 -6.87 -4.42
C GLU A 74 5.73 -6.86 -5.57
N ASP A 75 5.57 -5.98 -6.56
CA ASP A 75 6.53 -5.83 -7.65
C ASP A 75 7.76 -5.03 -7.17
N PHE A 76 7.53 -3.98 -6.38
CA PHE A 76 8.62 -3.24 -5.73
C PHE A 76 9.49 -4.15 -4.86
N GLU A 77 8.87 -5.08 -4.14
CA GLU A 77 9.57 -6.01 -3.27
C GLU A 77 10.42 -7.05 -4.00
N LYS A 78 9.97 -7.51 -5.18
CA LYS A 78 10.72 -8.44 -6.02
C LYS A 78 11.99 -7.80 -6.58
N ASP A 79 11.89 -6.54 -6.99
CA ASP A 79 12.98 -5.76 -7.58
C ASP A 79 12.93 -4.30 -7.13
N ALA A 80 13.34 -4.06 -5.88
CA ALA A 80 13.32 -2.73 -5.31
C ALA A 80 14.22 -1.74 -6.04
N LEU A 81 15.39 -2.18 -6.53
CA LEU A 81 16.31 -1.29 -7.23
C LEU A 81 15.79 -0.91 -8.62
N GLY A 82 15.37 -1.90 -9.42
CA GLY A 82 14.81 -1.63 -10.75
C GLY A 82 13.52 -0.84 -10.70
N MET A 83 12.66 -1.12 -9.70
CA MET A 83 11.44 -0.34 -9.52
C MET A 83 11.72 1.10 -9.09
N THR A 84 12.74 1.33 -8.25
CA THR A 84 13.18 2.70 -7.92
C THR A 84 13.72 3.43 -9.15
N GLU A 85 14.53 2.76 -9.99
CA GLU A 85 14.97 3.32 -11.27
C GLU A 85 13.80 3.71 -12.17
N LYS A 86 12.78 2.84 -12.25
CA LYS A 86 11.54 3.12 -12.98
C LYS A 86 10.81 4.35 -12.44
N ILE A 87 10.74 4.50 -11.11
CA ILE A 87 10.14 5.68 -10.47
C ILE A 87 10.88 6.96 -10.87
N TYR A 88 12.22 6.95 -10.76
CA TYR A 88 13.06 8.10 -11.15
C TYR A 88 12.86 8.49 -12.62
N SER A 89 12.89 7.50 -13.52
CA SER A 89 12.72 7.74 -14.95
C SER A 89 11.31 8.21 -15.31
N THR A 90 10.26 7.55 -14.80
CA THR A 90 8.86 7.90 -15.09
C THR A 90 8.51 9.30 -14.60
N LEU A 91 8.93 9.63 -13.40
CA LEU A 91 8.65 10.94 -12.79
C LEU A 91 9.69 12.01 -13.16
N GLN A 92 10.69 11.66 -13.97
CA GLN A 92 11.78 12.54 -14.37
C GLN A 92 12.50 13.20 -13.17
N ILE A 93 12.76 12.39 -12.11
CA ILE A 93 13.48 12.84 -10.94
C ILE A 93 14.99 12.85 -11.28
N PRO A 94 15.69 13.99 -11.12
CA PRO A 94 17.11 14.06 -11.41
C PRO A 94 17.96 13.30 -10.36
N GLY A 95 19.21 12.97 -10.72
CA GLY A 95 20.21 12.45 -9.77
C GLY A 95 20.14 10.93 -9.56
N TRP A 96 19.53 10.16 -10.47
CA TRP A 96 19.53 8.70 -10.36
C TRP A 96 20.92 8.09 -10.32
N ASP A 97 21.83 8.52 -11.21
CA ASP A 97 23.17 7.96 -11.30
C ASP A 97 23.97 8.17 -10.00
N ASP A 98 23.77 9.32 -9.34
CA ASP A 98 24.39 9.63 -8.05
C ASP A 98 23.76 8.82 -6.90
N ALA A 99 22.44 8.61 -6.93
CA ALA A 99 21.70 7.93 -5.88
C ALA A 99 21.79 6.40 -5.96
N LYS A 100 21.95 5.83 -7.15
CA LYS A 100 21.85 4.39 -7.44
C LYS A 100 22.71 3.53 -6.51
N ALA A 101 23.98 3.92 -6.30
CA ALA A 101 24.90 3.13 -5.47
C ALA A 101 24.46 3.08 -4.00
N ALA A 102 24.00 4.20 -3.44
CA ALA A 102 23.53 4.27 -2.06
C ALA A 102 22.21 3.51 -1.88
N ILE A 103 21.30 3.60 -2.84
CA ILE A 103 20.04 2.86 -2.84
C ILE A 103 20.30 1.35 -2.92
N ALA A 104 21.19 0.91 -3.81
CA ALA A 104 21.56 -0.50 -3.93
C ALA A 104 22.14 -1.05 -2.62
N GLN A 105 23.01 -0.30 -1.96
CA GLN A 105 23.58 -0.68 -0.66
C GLN A 105 22.48 -0.78 0.41
N TYR A 106 21.53 0.16 0.43
CA TYR A 106 20.41 0.13 1.36
C TYR A 106 19.51 -1.09 1.13
N VAL A 107 19.13 -1.37 -0.11
CA VAL A 107 18.33 -2.54 -0.50
C VAL A 107 19.01 -3.83 -0.06
N GLU A 108 20.32 -3.96 -0.29
CA GLU A 108 21.10 -5.12 0.15
C GLU A 108 21.05 -5.30 1.68
N SER A 109 21.18 -4.21 2.43
CA SER A 109 21.11 -4.24 3.90
C SER A 109 19.76 -4.75 4.44
N LYS A 110 18.68 -4.64 3.65
CA LYS A 110 17.32 -5.04 4.02
C LYS A 110 16.94 -6.47 3.61
N LYS A 111 17.77 -7.19 2.86
CA LYS A 111 17.47 -8.57 2.41
C LYS A 111 17.16 -9.55 3.53
N LYS A 112 17.68 -9.33 4.73
CA LYS A 112 17.44 -10.17 5.91
C LYS A 112 16.18 -9.80 6.70
N TYR A 113 15.49 -8.73 6.31
CA TYR A 113 14.27 -8.31 7.01
C TYR A 113 13.15 -9.32 6.79
N LYS A 114 12.62 -9.87 7.88
CA LYS A 114 11.50 -10.80 7.85
C LYS A 114 10.20 -10.01 8.02
N LYS A 115 9.35 -10.07 6.99
CA LYS A 115 8.00 -9.51 7.05
C LYS A 115 7.08 -10.41 7.87
N ASN A 116 6.01 -9.79 8.38
CA ASN A 116 4.87 -10.55 8.88
C ASN A 116 4.23 -11.31 7.71
N LYS A 117 3.99 -12.60 7.90
CA LYS A 117 3.19 -13.42 6.98
C LYS A 117 1.80 -13.55 7.58
N TYR A 118 0.79 -13.18 6.82
CA TYR A 118 -0.60 -13.31 7.23
C TYR A 118 -1.21 -14.53 6.56
N GLN A 119 -1.91 -15.34 7.35
CA GLN A 119 -2.84 -16.34 6.85
C GLN A 119 -4.24 -15.72 6.93
N TYR A 120 -4.90 -15.62 5.80
CA TYR A 120 -6.23 -14.99 5.74
C TYR A 120 -7.29 -15.99 6.16
N ALA A 121 -7.96 -15.72 7.30
CA ALA A 121 -9.14 -16.46 7.70
C ALA A 121 -10.26 -16.28 6.66
N GLU A 122 -11.16 -17.25 6.55
CA GLU A 122 -12.30 -17.19 5.64
C GLU A 122 -13.14 -15.93 5.84
N ARG A 123 -13.39 -15.55 7.09
CA ARG A 123 -14.06 -14.30 7.44
C ARG A 123 -13.35 -13.07 6.85
N THR A 124 -12.03 -13.00 6.92
CA THR A 124 -11.26 -11.89 6.33
C THR A 124 -11.43 -11.84 4.83
N ARG A 125 -11.42 -13.01 4.17
CA ARG A 125 -11.63 -13.10 2.73
C ARG A 125 -12.98 -12.53 2.34
N GLN A 126 -14.04 -13.01 2.99
CA GLN A 126 -15.43 -12.55 2.75
C GLN A 126 -15.55 -11.03 2.95
N LEU A 127 -15.06 -10.50 4.08
CA LEU A 127 -15.14 -9.07 4.37
C LEU A 127 -14.43 -8.21 3.32
N VAL A 128 -13.23 -8.60 2.89
CA VAL A 128 -12.46 -7.87 1.88
C VAL A 128 -13.14 -7.97 0.51
N GLU A 129 -13.63 -9.14 0.11
CA GLU A 129 -14.31 -9.35 -1.18
C GLU A 129 -15.62 -8.58 -1.26
N GLU A 130 -16.44 -8.60 -0.20
CA GLU A 130 -17.70 -7.89 -0.15
C GLU A 130 -17.55 -6.36 -0.18
N ASN A 131 -16.51 -5.82 0.47
CA ASN A 131 -16.33 -4.38 0.62
C ASN A 131 -15.33 -3.77 -0.37
N TRP A 132 -14.33 -4.54 -0.85
CA TRP A 132 -13.25 -4.08 -1.72
C TRP A 132 -13.10 -4.92 -3.00
N GLY A 133 -14.16 -5.63 -3.41
CA GLY A 133 -14.14 -6.50 -4.60
C GLY A 133 -13.82 -5.76 -5.90
N ASP A 134 -14.26 -4.51 -6.02
CA ASP A 134 -13.92 -3.63 -7.13
C ASP A 134 -12.44 -3.21 -7.12
N VAL A 135 -11.88 -2.95 -5.95
CA VAL A 135 -10.45 -2.65 -5.76
C VAL A 135 -9.60 -3.86 -6.15
N LEU A 136 -10.00 -5.06 -5.70
CA LEU A 136 -9.31 -6.30 -6.07
C LEU A 136 -9.28 -6.48 -7.59
N LYS A 137 -10.42 -6.30 -8.26
CA LYS A 137 -10.52 -6.40 -9.73
C LYS A 137 -9.68 -5.35 -10.43
N LEU A 138 -9.77 -4.09 -10.00
CA LEU A 138 -9.05 -2.98 -10.62
C LEU A 138 -7.54 -3.21 -10.61
N TRP A 139 -7.01 -3.72 -9.50
CA TRP A 139 -5.58 -3.93 -9.33
C TRP A 139 -5.13 -5.36 -9.63
N GLY A 140 -6.05 -6.25 -10.03
CA GLY A 140 -5.74 -7.63 -10.38
C GLY A 140 -5.15 -8.41 -9.21
N TYR A 141 -5.73 -8.23 -8.01
CA TYR A 141 -5.45 -9.07 -6.86
C TYR A 141 -6.47 -10.20 -6.78
N SER A 142 -5.99 -11.43 -6.63
CA SER A 142 -6.78 -12.62 -6.34
C SER A 142 -6.29 -13.26 -5.05
N ILE A 143 -7.12 -14.13 -4.48
CA ILE A 143 -6.67 -15.08 -3.47
C ILE A 143 -6.05 -16.23 -4.22
N ASP A 144 -4.75 -16.42 -4.08
CA ASP A 144 -4.05 -17.66 -4.46
C ASP A 144 -4.04 -18.63 -3.28
#